data_376e707c4d902493693178b77677e076
#
_entry.id   376e707c4d902493693178b77677e076
#
_cell.length_a   1.000
_cell.length_b   1.000
_cell.length_c   1.000
_cell.angle_alpha   90.00
_cell.angle_beta   90.00
_cell.angle_gamma   90.00
#
_symmetry.space_group_name_H-M   'P 1'
#
loop_
_entity.id
_entity.type
_entity.pdbx_description
1 polymer ?
#
loop_
_entity_poly.entity_id
_entity_poly.type
_entity_poly.pdbx_seq_one_letter_code
_entity_poly.pdbx_strand_id
1 'polypeptide(L)'
;MTQVPGDFDEYLHLFAPHGGTDISYSRHHYQRYIQTKQRILSNWDRARGNKLLDIGAHWLHQAILYAIDGFKVTGIDLPVTFELDNVRALAQAHDIQLLPNSDLERATALKEIPDNTFDIVLFTEIIEHITFNPVAMWRQIYRIMKPGARLIVTTPNYYALRGRMWNLKRFLARFGGGLEVLDILSRHTYAHHWKEYSLRELIYYFCVLSPDFDCVDRAYVEEYEPGYLGKRGGKIVHWIERCVPLLRPDLYLVVELKSKERGIVVEPHW
;
A
#
# COMPACT_ATOMS: atom_id res chain seq x y z
N MET A 1 -21.88 11.61 2.11
CA MET A 1 -22.00 10.17 1.81
C MET A 1 -20.72 9.77 1.11
N THR A 2 -20.04 8.70 1.55
CA THR A 2 -18.83 8.18 0.92
C THR A 2 -19.19 7.59 -0.44
N GLN A 3 -18.59 8.13 -1.51
CA GLN A 3 -18.77 7.60 -2.86
C GLN A 3 -17.79 6.42 -3.04
N VAL A 4 -18.27 5.21 -2.83
CA VAL A 4 -17.54 4.01 -3.21
C VAL A 4 -18.20 3.47 -4.46
N PRO A 5 -17.45 3.23 -5.57
CA PRO A 5 -18.00 2.58 -6.74
C PRO A 5 -18.71 1.27 -6.33
N GLY A 6 -19.92 1.05 -6.81
CA GLY A 6 -20.72 -0.12 -6.46
C GLY A 6 -20.19 -1.40 -7.07
N ASP A 7 -19.50 -1.28 -8.21
CA ASP A 7 -18.87 -2.38 -8.90
C ASP A 7 -17.60 -1.93 -9.67
N PHE A 8 -16.96 -2.89 -10.32
CA PHE A 8 -15.73 -2.65 -11.06
C PHE A 8 -15.93 -1.78 -12.31
N ASP A 9 -17.08 -1.84 -12.95
CA ASP A 9 -17.35 -1.05 -14.14
C ASP A 9 -17.55 0.43 -13.78
N GLU A 10 -18.26 0.73 -12.69
CA GLU A 10 -18.31 2.10 -12.14
C GLU A 10 -16.93 2.62 -11.76
N TYR A 11 -16.07 1.77 -11.19
CA TYR A 11 -14.69 2.15 -10.91
C TYR A 11 -13.91 2.50 -12.18
N LEU A 12 -14.05 1.72 -13.25
CA LEU A 12 -13.39 2.00 -14.53
C LEU A 12 -13.88 3.30 -15.19
N HIS A 13 -15.13 3.67 -14.96
CA HIS A 13 -15.68 4.94 -15.47
C HIS A 13 -14.95 6.17 -14.90
N LEU A 14 -14.27 6.07 -13.77
CA LEU A 14 -13.44 7.16 -13.22
C LEU A 14 -12.24 7.48 -14.12
N PHE A 15 -11.73 6.50 -14.86
CA PHE A 15 -10.54 6.64 -15.71
C PHE A 15 -10.88 6.88 -17.17
N ALA A 16 -12.01 6.40 -17.64
CA ALA A 16 -12.38 6.41 -19.05
C ALA A 16 -12.31 7.81 -19.70
N PRO A 17 -12.78 8.92 -19.07
CA PRO A 17 -12.69 10.26 -19.67
C PRO A 17 -11.26 10.79 -19.81
N HIS A 18 -10.29 10.16 -19.12
CA HIS A 18 -8.92 10.63 -19.01
C HIS A 18 -7.91 9.76 -19.76
N GLY A 19 -8.37 8.92 -20.68
CA GLY A 19 -7.52 8.03 -21.47
C GLY A 19 -7.42 6.60 -20.94
N GLY A 20 -8.23 6.27 -19.91
CA GLY A 20 -8.32 4.91 -19.36
C GLY A 20 -7.19 4.53 -18.41
N THR A 21 -7.11 3.25 -18.10
CA THR A 21 -6.11 2.65 -17.19
C THR A 21 -5.80 1.21 -17.61
N ASP A 22 -4.81 0.58 -16.99
CA ASP A 22 -4.59 -0.86 -17.12
C ASP A 22 -5.74 -1.64 -16.44
N ILE A 23 -6.64 -2.18 -17.26
CA ILE A 23 -7.83 -2.90 -16.80
C ILE A 23 -7.45 -4.18 -16.05
N SER A 24 -6.41 -4.89 -16.53
CA SER A 24 -5.97 -6.16 -15.91
C SER A 24 -5.41 -5.93 -14.51
N TYR A 25 -4.52 -4.95 -14.39
CA TYR A 25 -3.94 -4.54 -13.11
C TYR A 25 -5.03 -4.02 -12.15
N SER A 26 -5.89 -3.13 -12.63
CA SER A 26 -6.99 -2.56 -11.84
C SER A 26 -7.94 -3.62 -11.32
N ARG A 27 -8.33 -4.60 -12.17
CA ARG A 27 -9.21 -5.72 -11.78
C ARG A 27 -8.60 -6.58 -10.70
N HIS A 28 -7.29 -6.84 -10.82
CA HIS A 28 -6.56 -7.64 -9.83
C HIS A 28 -6.59 -7.00 -8.43
N HIS A 29 -6.41 -5.68 -8.36
CA HIS A 29 -6.28 -4.97 -7.08
C HIS A 29 -7.56 -4.26 -6.59
N TYR A 30 -8.63 -4.24 -7.39
CA TYR A 30 -9.86 -3.50 -7.10
C TYR A 30 -10.45 -3.80 -5.72
N GLN A 31 -10.56 -5.08 -5.35
CA GLN A 31 -11.13 -5.48 -4.06
C GLN A 31 -10.31 -4.94 -2.89
N ARG A 32 -8.99 -4.97 -3.00
CA ARG A 32 -8.09 -4.39 -1.99
C ARG A 32 -8.30 -2.89 -1.84
N TYR A 33 -8.38 -2.15 -2.95
CA TYR A 33 -8.61 -0.71 -2.91
C TYR A 33 -9.93 -0.36 -2.20
N ILE A 34 -11.00 -1.05 -2.53
CA ILE A 34 -12.32 -0.80 -1.94
C ILE A 34 -12.34 -1.18 -0.46
N GLN A 35 -11.82 -2.34 -0.09
CA GLN A 35 -11.77 -2.78 1.31
C GLN A 35 -10.90 -1.85 2.16
N THR A 36 -9.72 -1.43 1.66
CA THR A 36 -8.85 -0.48 2.34
C THR A 36 -9.58 0.84 2.57
N LYS A 37 -10.20 1.40 1.54
CA LYS A 37 -10.99 2.64 1.66
C LYS A 37 -12.13 2.51 2.67
N GLN A 38 -12.92 1.44 2.59
CA GLN A 38 -14.05 1.22 3.49
C GLN A 38 -13.59 1.13 4.95
N ARG A 39 -12.51 0.40 5.23
CA ARG A 39 -11.95 0.29 6.58
C ARG A 39 -11.46 1.61 7.13
N ILE A 40 -10.75 2.39 6.32
CA ILE A 40 -10.26 3.71 6.73
C ILE A 40 -11.44 4.60 7.06
N LEU A 41 -12.42 4.71 6.14
CA LEU A 41 -13.52 5.67 6.27
C LEU A 41 -14.54 5.28 7.35
N SER A 42 -14.72 3.99 7.64
CA SER A 42 -15.58 3.55 8.74
C SER A 42 -15.07 3.98 10.13
N ASN A 43 -13.77 4.22 10.26
CA ASN A 43 -13.11 4.56 11.52
C ASN A 43 -12.43 5.94 11.50
N TRP A 44 -12.69 6.76 10.46
CA TRP A 44 -12.10 8.07 10.31
C TRP A 44 -13.15 9.17 10.48
N ASP A 45 -12.98 9.98 11.51
CA ASP A 45 -13.76 11.22 11.64
C ASP A 45 -13.15 12.31 10.76
N ARG A 46 -13.91 12.79 9.79
CA ARG A 46 -13.48 13.86 8.87
C ARG A 46 -13.18 15.20 9.56
N ALA A 47 -13.69 15.42 10.76
CA ALA A 47 -13.31 16.58 11.57
C ALA A 47 -11.81 16.55 11.96
N ARG A 48 -11.17 15.38 11.95
CA ARG A 48 -9.71 15.22 12.18
C ARG A 48 -8.86 15.75 11.02
N GLY A 49 -9.42 15.84 9.80
CA GLY A 49 -8.77 16.36 8.61
C GLY A 49 -9.08 15.57 7.36
N ASN A 50 -8.62 16.08 6.21
CA ASN A 50 -8.86 15.49 4.89
C ASN A 50 -7.63 15.50 3.96
N LYS A 51 -6.43 15.78 4.46
CA LYS A 51 -5.21 15.72 3.65
C LYS A 51 -4.64 14.31 3.64
N LEU A 52 -4.53 13.74 2.47
CA LEU A 52 -4.07 12.37 2.26
C LEU A 52 -2.82 12.35 1.38
N LEU A 53 -1.81 11.58 1.80
CA LEU A 53 -0.64 11.25 1.00
C LEU A 53 -0.72 9.79 0.57
N ASP A 54 -0.54 9.52 -0.71
CA ASP A 54 -0.43 8.18 -1.28
C ASP A 54 1.00 7.96 -1.79
N ILE A 55 1.77 7.15 -1.07
CA ILE A 55 3.15 6.79 -1.44
C ILE A 55 3.12 5.50 -2.25
N GLY A 56 3.62 5.56 -3.49
CA GLY A 56 3.45 4.50 -4.48
C GLY A 56 2.08 4.61 -5.15
N ALA A 57 1.69 5.83 -5.53
CA ALA A 57 0.37 6.14 -6.06
C ALA A 57 0.07 5.51 -7.43
N HIS A 58 1.11 4.97 -8.11
CA HIS A 58 1.02 4.32 -9.41
C HIS A 58 0.18 5.18 -10.39
N TRP A 59 -0.77 4.60 -11.09
CA TRP A 59 -1.69 5.33 -11.99
C TRP A 59 -2.88 5.94 -11.24
N LEU A 60 -2.71 6.29 -9.98
CA LEU A 60 -3.71 6.90 -9.09
C LEU A 60 -4.91 6.00 -8.78
N HIS A 61 -4.76 4.69 -8.94
CA HIS A 61 -5.84 3.72 -8.78
C HIS A 61 -6.54 3.80 -7.41
N GLN A 62 -5.77 3.99 -6.37
CA GLN A 62 -6.30 4.14 -5.01
C GLN A 62 -6.58 5.62 -4.69
N ALA A 63 -5.69 6.52 -5.08
CA ALA A 63 -5.77 7.97 -4.86
C ALA A 63 -7.10 8.56 -5.32
N ILE A 64 -7.59 8.20 -6.52
CA ILE A 64 -8.84 8.70 -7.09
C ILE A 64 -10.04 8.42 -6.18
N LEU A 65 -10.08 7.26 -5.53
CA LEU A 65 -11.17 6.89 -4.65
C LEU A 65 -11.33 7.83 -3.47
N TYR A 66 -10.26 8.43 -2.98
CA TYR A 66 -10.28 9.42 -1.90
C TYR A 66 -10.56 10.83 -2.43
N ALA A 67 -10.01 11.17 -3.61
CA ALA A 67 -10.24 12.47 -4.22
C ALA A 67 -11.72 12.70 -4.52
N ILE A 68 -12.45 11.72 -5.08
CA ILE A 68 -13.91 11.84 -5.32
C ILE A 68 -14.72 11.95 -4.01
N ASP A 69 -14.16 11.53 -2.89
CA ASP A 69 -14.76 11.72 -1.56
C ASP A 69 -14.37 13.06 -0.91
N GLY A 70 -13.66 13.93 -1.61
CA GLY A 70 -13.31 15.28 -1.14
C GLY A 70 -12.07 15.32 -0.23
N PHE A 71 -11.22 14.28 -0.25
CA PHE A 71 -9.89 14.38 0.32
C PHE A 71 -8.98 15.22 -0.59
N LYS A 72 -8.09 16.00 0.01
CA LYS A 72 -6.98 16.65 -0.69
C LYS A 72 -5.85 15.64 -0.81
N VAL A 73 -5.70 15.08 -1.99
CA VAL A 73 -4.79 13.97 -2.24
C VAL A 73 -3.48 14.47 -2.85
N THR A 74 -2.38 13.99 -2.30
CA THR A 74 -1.04 14.11 -2.90
C THR A 74 -0.55 12.70 -3.19
N GLY A 75 -0.15 12.41 -4.44
CA GLY A 75 0.47 11.16 -4.85
C GLY A 75 1.97 11.30 -5.00
N ILE A 76 2.72 10.32 -4.52
CA ILE A 76 4.17 10.18 -4.75
C ILE A 76 4.41 8.89 -5.53
N ASP A 77 5.11 9.00 -6.67
CA ASP A 77 5.55 7.85 -7.47
C ASP A 77 6.75 8.21 -8.34
N LEU A 78 7.24 7.25 -9.11
CA LEU A 78 8.33 7.44 -10.05
C LEU A 78 7.96 8.48 -11.12
N PRO A 79 8.91 9.32 -11.57
CA PRO A 79 8.65 10.31 -12.62
C PRO A 79 8.01 9.71 -13.87
N VAL A 80 8.47 8.53 -14.31
CA VAL A 80 7.95 7.85 -15.50
C VAL A 80 6.45 7.54 -15.41
N THR A 81 5.94 7.28 -14.21
CA THR A 81 4.50 7.03 -13.97
C THR A 81 3.70 8.33 -14.15
N PHE A 82 4.23 9.43 -13.62
CA PHE A 82 3.56 10.74 -13.66
C PHE A 82 3.76 11.52 -14.98
N GLU A 83 4.61 11.01 -15.89
CA GLU A 83 4.72 11.50 -17.25
C GLU A 83 3.63 10.99 -18.20
N LEU A 84 2.88 9.97 -17.79
CA LEU A 84 1.78 9.41 -18.57
C LEU A 84 0.62 10.43 -18.69
N ASP A 85 0.14 10.64 -19.91
CA ASP A 85 -0.90 11.64 -20.20
C ASP A 85 -2.21 11.35 -19.47
N ASN A 86 -2.62 10.08 -19.42
CA ASN A 86 -3.83 9.66 -18.71
C ASN A 86 -3.73 9.91 -17.20
N VAL A 87 -2.55 9.71 -16.58
CA VAL A 87 -2.32 9.97 -15.15
C VAL A 87 -2.38 11.48 -14.87
N ARG A 88 -1.75 12.30 -15.72
CA ARG A 88 -1.80 13.75 -15.57
C ARG A 88 -3.22 14.31 -15.77
N ALA A 89 -3.94 13.82 -16.78
CA ALA A 89 -5.31 14.21 -17.03
C ALA A 89 -6.24 13.88 -15.86
N LEU A 90 -6.11 12.67 -15.31
CA LEU A 90 -6.87 12.22 -14.14
C LEU A 90 -6.53 13.09 -12.91
N ALA A 91 -5.25 13.33 -12.65
CA ALA A 91 -4.80 14.15 -11.52
C ALA A 91 -5.35 15.59 -11.62
N GLN A 92 -5.27 16.20 -12.81
CA GLN A 92 -5.80 17.55 -13.05
C GLN A 92 -7.32 17.63 -12.85
N ALA A 93 -8.06 16.63 -13.33
CA ALA A 93 -9.52 16.61 -13.24
C ALA A 93 -10.03 16.48 -11.79
N HIS A 94 -9.24 15.88 -10.91
CA HIS A 94 -9.62 15.59 -9.53
C HIS A 94 -8.77 16.33 -8.47
N ASP A 95 -8.01 17.35 -8.89
CA ASP A 95 -7.14 18.17 -8.02
C ASP A 95 -6.19 17.32 -7.16
N ILE A 96 -5.60 16.28 -7.76
CA ILE A 96 -4.59 15.44 -7.13
C ILE A 96 -3.21 16.04 -7.40
N GLN A 97 -2.49 16.39 -6.34
CA GLN A 97 -1.11 16.85 -6.47
C GLN A 97 -0.17 15.69 -6.77
N LEU A 98 0.65 15.81 -7.81
CA LEU A 98 1.67 14.82 -8.16
C LEU A 98 3.05 15.29 -7.70
N LEU A 99 3.75 14.45 -6.93
CA LEU A 99 5.13 14.67 -6.49
C LEU A 99 6.03 13.55 -7.02
N PRO A 100 6.71 13.74 -8.16
CA PRO A 100 7.63 12.75 -8.69
C PRO A 100 8.78 12.50 -7.72
N ASN A 101 9.07 11.23 -7.44
CA ASN A 101 10.19 10.83 -6.57
C ASN A 101 10.83 9.54 -7.07
N SER A 102 12.09 9.61 -7.47
CA SER A 102 12.86 8.46 -7.92
C SER A 102 13.64 7.75 -6.82
N ASP A 103 13.66 8.31 -5.60
CA ASP A 103 14.54 7.86 -4.53
C ASP A 103 13.85 7.98 -3.16
N LEU A 104 13.15 6.91 -2.77
CA LEU A 104 12.55 6.82 -1.43
C LEU A 104 13.60 6.68 -0.32
N GLU A 105 14.78 6.13 -0.61
CA GLU A 105 15.86 6.02 0.38
C GLU A 105 16.29 7.39 0.88
N ARG A 106 16.51 8.33 -0.04
CA ARG A 106 16.86 9.71 0.30
C ARG A 106 15.66 10.55 0.69
N ALA A 107 14.46 10.06 0.40
CA ALA A 107 13.18 10.72 0.71
C ALA A 107 13.11 12.18 0.22
N THR A 108 13.65 12.46 -0.97
CA THR A 108 13.85 13.82 -1.48
C THR A 108 12.55 14.60 -1.59
N ALA A 109 11.52 14.03 -2.21
CA ALA A 109 10.22 14.69 -2.32
C ALA A 109 9.56 14.91 -0.94
N LEU A 110 9.73 13.98 0.01
CA LEU A 110 9.17 14.13 1.35
C LEU A 110 9.81 15.30 2.12
N LYS A 111 11.09 15.62 1.88
CA LYS A 111 11.80 16.70 2.58
C LYS A 111 11.22 18.09 2.30
N GLU A 112 10.62 18.27 1.13
CA GLU A 112 10.04 19.55 0.72
C GLU A 112 8.64 19.78 1.29
N ILE A 113 8.01 18.72 1.82
CA ILE A 113 6.69 18.80 2.44
C ILE A 113 6.83 19.40 3.84
N PRO A 114 6.01 20.39 4.22
CA PRO A 114 6.03 20.95 5.57
C PRO A 114 5.69 19.92 6.65
N ASP A 115 6.17 20.15 7.87
CA ASP A 115 5.83 19.35 9.03
C ASP A 115 4.34 19.35 9.29
N ASN A 116 3.82 18.25 9.85
CA ASN A 116 2.41 18.12 10.25
C ASN A 116 1.43 18.47 9.11
N THR A 117 1.66 17.94 7.92
CA THR A 117 0.85 18.23 6.74
C THR A 117 -0.32 17.26 6.59
N PHE A 118 -0.08 15.96 6.74
CA PHE A 118 -1.05 14.93 6.38
C PHE A 118 -1.78 14.34 7.57
N ASP A 119 -3.05 14.04 7.34
CA ASP A 119 -3.96 13.40 8.28
C ASP A 119 -3.97 11.87 8.05
N ILE A 120 -3.79 11.44 6.79
CA ILE A 120 -3.69 10.04 6.39
C ILE A 120 -2.50 9.88 5.45
N VAL A 121 -1.71 8.82 5.66
CA VAL A 121 -0.65 8.39 4.74
C VAL A 121 -0.93 6.95 4.33
N LEU A 122 -1.05 6.71 3.02
CA LEU A 122 -1.13 5.38 2.44
C LEU A 122 0.29 4.92 2.09
N PHE A 123 0.63 3.72 2.52
CA PHE A 123 1.88 3.02 2.23
C PHE A 123 1.54 1.58 1.87
N THR A 124 0.85 1.44 0.73
CA THR A 124 0.20 0.19 0.33
C THR A 124 1.02 -0.53 -0.73
N GLU A 125 1.40 -1.77 -0.47
CA GLU A 125 2.23 -2.62 -1.35
C GLU A 125 3.59 -1.96 -1.69
N ILE A 126 4.23 -1.40 -0.68
CA ILE A 126 5.54 -0.73 -0.83
C ILE A 126 6.60 -1.36 0.08
N ILE A 127 6.22 -1.72 1.32
CA ILE A 127 7.20 -2.16 2.33
C ILE A 127 7.96 -3.42 1.93
N GLU A 128 7.37 -4.29 1.15
CA GLU A 128 7.98 -5.50 0.59
C GLU A 128 9.02 -5.23 -0.50
N HIS A 129 8.97 -4.04 -1.11
CA HIS A 129 9.89 -3.61 -2.17
C HIS A 129 11.12 -2.87 -1.65
N ILE A 130 11.16 -2.56 -0.35
CA ILE A 130 12.25 -1.79 0.25
C ILE A 130 13.53 -2.64 0.32
N THR A 131 14.60 -2.18 -0.34
CA THR A 131 15.92 -2.83 -0.42
C THR A 131 17.02 -2.06 0.29
N PHE A 132 16.67 -0.91 0.88
CA PHE A 132 17.57 -0.01 1.58
C PHE A 132 17.20 0.09 3.06
N ASN A 133 18.05 0.74 3.86
CA ASN A 133 17.71 1.04 5.25
C ASN A 133 16.64 2.16 5.31
N PRO A 134 15.40 1.85 5.76
CA PRO A 134 14.28 2.78 5.62
C PRO A 134 14.19 3.85 6.73
N VAL A 135 15.11 3.89 7.68
CA VAL A 135 15.03 4.81 8.84
C VAL A 135 14.95 6.26 8.41
N ALA A 136 15.74 6.69 7.42
CA ALA A 136 15.71 8.07 6.91
C ALA A 136 14.35 8.40 6.28
N MET A 137 13.78 7.49 5.51
CA MET A 137 12.43 7.62 4.93
C MET A 137 11.37 7.74 6.05
N TRP A 138 11.41 6.85 7.04
CA TRP A 138 10.45 6.87 8.16
C TRP A 138 10.54 8.14 9.00
N ARG A 139 11.74 8.73 9.17
CA ARG A 139 11.90 10.04 9.82
C ARG A 139 11.15 11.13 9.07
N GLN A 140 11.16 11.11 7.73
CA GLN A 140 10.42 12.08 6.93
C GLN A 140 8.90 11.81 6.98
N ILE A 141 8.46 10.56 6.87
CA ILE A 141 7.03 10.22 6.98
C ILE A 141 6.49 10.63 8.37
N TYR A 142 7.20 10.30 9.43
CA TYR A 142 6.87 10.74 10.79
C TYR A 142 6.75 12.28 10.88
N ARG A 143 7.71 13.02 10.30
CA ARG A 143 7.74 14.49 10.34
C ARG A 143 6.53 15.12 9.66
N ILE A 144 6.12 14.61 8.52
CA ILE A 144 5.00 15.17 7.73
C ILE A 144 3.62 14.73 8.20
N MET A 145 3.51 13.65 8.98
CA MET A 145 2.26 13.24 9.64
C MET A 145 1.93 14.21 10.77
N LYS A 146 0.65 14.52 10.95
CA LYS A 146 0.16 15.25 12.14
C LYS A 146 0.07 14.33 13.35
N PRO A 147 0.12 14.86 14.59
CA PRO A 147 -0.35 14.13 15.75
C PRO A 147 -1.80 13.66 15.52
N GLY A 148 -2.08 12.39 15.80
CA GLY A 148 -3.35 11.76 15.50
C GLY A 148 -3.54 11.30 14.05
N ALA A 149 -2.58 11.53 13.16
CA ALA A 149 -2.63 11.02 11.79
C ALA A 149 -2.48 9.49 11.74
N ARG A 150 -3.00 8.89 10.67
CA ARG A 150 -2.93 7.44 10.45
C ARG A 150 -2.08 7.09 9.24
N LEU A 151 -1.16 6.15 9.45
CA LEU A 151 -0.41 5.47 8.42
C LEU A 151 -1.09 4.13 8.14
N ILE A 152 -1.47 3.92 6.88
CA ILE A 152 -2.12 2.70 6.42
C ILE A 152 -1.10 1.88 5.65
N VAL A 153 -0.86 0.66 6.11
CA VAL A 153 0.10 -0.25 5.48
C VAL A 153 -0.62 -1.49 5.01
N THR A 154 -0.49 -1.82 3.73
CA THR A 154 -0.82 -3.15 3.20
C THR A 154 0.42 -3.79 2.61
N THR A 155 0.50 -5.12 2.64
CA THR A 155 1.61 -5.89 2.08
C THR A 155 1.21 -7.36 1.97
N PRO A 156 1.77 -8.13 1.04
CA PRO A 156 1.54 -9.56 0.97
C PRO A 156 1.84 -10.28 2.27
N ASN A 157 1.00 -11.25 2.60
CA ASN A 157 1.10 -12.04 3.81
C ASN A 157 2.05 -13.23 3.62
N TYR A 158 3.09 -13.33 4.43
CA TYR A 158 4.02 -14.45 4.43
C TYR A 158 3.33 -15.83 4.56
N TYR A 159 2.24 -15.91 5.35
CA TYR A 159 1.51 -17.16 5.57
C TYR A 159 0.43 -17.43 4.53
N ALA A 160 0.27 -16.60 3.52
CA ALA A 160 -0.69 -16.84 2.45
C ALA A 160 -0.48 -18.23 1.81
N LEU A 161 -1.57 -18.94 1.51
CA LEU A 161 -1.51 -20.24 0.82
C LEU A 161 -0.77 -20.16 -0.52
N ARG A 162 -0.67 -18.96 -1.08
CA ARG A 162 -0.05 -18.63 -2.36
C ARG A 162 1.22 -17.80 -2.17
N GLY A 163 1.81 -17.88 -0.99
CA GLY A 163 3.05 -17.18 -0.66
C GLY A 163 4.16 -17.44 -1.69
N ARG A 164 4.96 -16.41 -1.95
CA ARG A 164 6.03 -16.45 -2.95
C ARG A 164 7.35 -16.94 -2.36
N MET A 165 7.57 -16.68 -1.06
CA MET A 165 8.84 -16.95 -0.39
C MET A 165 9.07 -18.43 -0.09
N TRP A 166 7.99 -19.21 0.07
CA TRP A 166 8.11 -20.65 0.32
C TRP A 166 7.06 -21.44 -0.46
N ASN A 167 7.49 -22.55 -1.07
CA ASN A 167 6.57 -23.55 -1.61
C ASN A 167 7.19 -24.95 -1.63
N LEU A 168 6.34 -25.97 -1.51
CA LEU A 168 6.76 -27.38 -1.43
C LEU A 168 7.52 -27.85 -2.69
N LYS A 169 7.17 -27.36 -3.88
CA LYS A 169 7.83 -27.74 -5.14
C LYS A 169 9.30 -27.32 -5.13
N ARG A 170 9.59 -26.08 -4.71
CA ARG A 170 10.96 -25.55 -4.59
C ARG A 170 11.76 -26.34 -3.56
N PHE A 171 11.16 -26.64 -2.41
CA PHE A 171 11.78 -27.46 -1.38
C PHE A 171 12.18 -28.85 -1.91
N LEU A 172 11.25 -29.56 -2.57
CA LEU A 172 11.52 -30.88 -3.15
C LEU A 172 12.56 -30.84 -4.28
N ALA A 173 12.58 -29.75 -5.05
CA ALA A 173 13.58 -29.53 -6.10
C ALA A 173 14.93 -29.03 -5.55
N ARG A 174 15.09 -28.85 -4.24
CA ARG A 174 16.27 -28.31 -3.56
C ARG A 174 16.64 -26.88 -4.01
N PHE A 175 15.65 -26.10 -4.44
CA PHE A 175 15.80 -24.66 -4.67
C PHE A 175 15.64 -23.92 -3.35
N GLY A 176 16.40 -22.82 -3.18
CA GLY A 176 16.27 -21.92 -2.05
C GLY A 176 14.90 -21.20 -2.02
N GLY A 177 14.55 -20.65 -0.86
CA GLY A 177 13.41 -19.74 -0.72
C GLY A 177 13.70 -18.34 -1.29
N GLY A 178 12.70 -17.46 -1.24
CA GLY A 178 12.83 -16.08 -1.70
C GLY A 178 12.59 -15.89 -3.20
N LEU A 179 13.20 -14.86 -3.76
CA LEU A 179 13.07 -14.51 -5.18
C LEU A 179 13.58 -15.62 -6.10
N GLU A 180 12.95 -15.76 -7.25
CA GLU A 180 13.44 -16.65 -8.30
C GLU A 180 14.64 -16.01 -9.02
N VAL A 181 15.63 -16.83 -9.36
CA VAL A 181 16.84 -16.36 -10.06
C VAL A 181 16.48 -15.64 -11.36
N LEU A 182 15.48 -16.16 -12.10
CA LEU A 182 15.03 -15.55 -13.33
C LEU A 182 14.39 -14.17 -13.10
N ASP A 183 13.60 -14.01 -12.03
CA ASP A 183 13.02 -12.72 -11.67
C ASP A 183 14.12 -11.70 -11.33
N ILE A 184 15.13 -12.11 -10.53
CA ILE A 184 16.28 -11.25 -10.18
C ILE A 184 17.00 -10.75 -11.44
N LEU A 185 17.15 -11.61 -12.45
CA LEU A 185 17.90 -11.28 -13.66
C LEU A 185 17.08 -10.50 -14.70
N SER A 186 15.75 -10.61 -14.69
CA SER A 186 14.90 -10.10 -15.77
C SER A 186 14.05 -8.87 -15.39
N ARG A 187 13.93 -8.56 -14.11
CA ARG A 187 13.10 -7.45 -13.61
C ARG A 187 13.91 -6.37 -12.91
N HIS A 188 13.40 -5.15 -12.93
CA HIS A 188 13.98 -4.07 -12.13
C HIS A 188 13.86 -4.34 -10.63
N THR A 189 14.85 -3.90 -9.87
CA THR A 189 14.97 -4.11 -8.42
C THR A 189 13.70 -3.73 -7.65
N TYR A 190 13.07 -2.62 -8.01
CA TYR A 190 11.83 -2.15 -7.37
C TYR A 190 10.60 -3.01 -7.67
N ALA A 191 10.67 -3.91 -8.65
CA ALA A 191 9.58 -4.84 -8.97
C ALA A 191 9.66 -6.15 -8.16
N HIS A 192 10.61 -6.29 -7.25
CA HIS A 192 10.80 -7.48 -6.44
C HIS A 192 10.19 -7.33 -5.05
N HIS A 193 9.51 -8.39 -4.58
CA HIS A 193 9.15 -8.53 -3.17
C HIS A 193 10.34 -9.10 -2.40
N TRP A 194 11.12 -8.25 -1.79
CA TRP A 194 12.33 -8.67 -1.06
C TRP A 194 12.02 -9.32 0.27
N LYS A 195 10.93 -8.91 0.92
CA LYS A 195 10.48 -9.49 2.17
C LYS A 195 8.95 -9.52 2.24
N GLU A 196 8.40 -10.71 2.44
CA GLU A 196 7.01 -10.87 2.86
C GLU A 196 6.96 -10.86 4.39
N TYR A 197 5.99 -10.14 4.94
CA TYR A 197 5.83 -9.96 6.37
C TYR A 197 4.71 -10.85 6.92
N SER A 198 4.85 -11.30 8.17
CA SER A 198 3.70 -11.72 8.97
C SER A 198 3.09 -10.51 9.66
N LEU A 199 1.81 -10.60 10.02
CA LEU A 199 1.13 -9.51 10.73
C LEU A 199 1.84 -9.15 12.05
N ARG A 200 2.38 -10.16 12.74
CA ARG A 200 3.13 -9.97 13.98
C ARG A 200 4.46 -9.21 13.76
N GLU A 201 5.18 -9.55 12.69
CA GLU A 201 6.40 -8.82 12.33
C GLU A 201 6.10 -7.39 11.91
N LEU A 202 5.02 -7.15 11.18
CA LEU A 202 4.63 -5.81 10.75
C LEU A 202 4.27 -4.92 11.96
N ILE A 203 3.51 -5.45 12.92
CA ILE A 203 3.23 -4.74 14.18
C ILE A 203 4.53 -4.46 14.95
N TYR A 204 5.38 -5.48 15.09
CA TYR A 204 6.67 -5.33 15.79
C TYR A 204 7.55 -4.28 15.12
N TYR A 205 7.57 -4.23 13.78
CA TYR A 205 8.32 -3.24 13.02
C TYR A 205 7.99 -1.81 13.45
N PHE A 206 6.70 -1.45 13.53
CA PHE A 206 6.30 -0.10 13.92
C PHE A 206 6.46 0.17 15.42
N CYS A 207 6.28 -0.85 16.27
CA CYS A 207 6.55 -0.72 17.70
C CYS A 207 8.02 -0.44 18.02
N VAL A 208 8.95 -1.05 17.26
CA VAL A 208 10.40 -0.80 17.42
C VAL A 208 10.80 0.54 16.82
N LEU A 209 10.14 0.94 15.72
CA LEU A 209 10.48 2.15 14.98
C LEU A 209 10.27 3.42 15.82
N SER A 210 9.13 3.49 16.52
CA SER A 210 8.81 4.63 17.40
C SER A 210 7.81 4.27 18.50
N PRO A 211 8.02 4.66 19.75
CA PRO A 211 7.02 4.54 20.81
C PRO A 211 5.82 5.49 20.65
N ASP A 212 5.90 6.49 19.75
CA ASP A 212 4.80 7.38 19.43
C ASP A 212 3.76 6.73 18.49
N PHE A 213 4.10 5.59 17.88
CA PHE A 213 3.20 4.82 17.02
C PHE A 213 2.37 3.82 17.83
N ASP A 214 1.09 3.73 17.49
CA ASP A 214 0.17 2.72 18.00
C ASP A 214 -0.54 1.99 16.88
N CYS A 215 -0.55 0.67 16.94
CA CYS A 215 -1.26 -0.17 15.96
C CYS A 215 -2.74 -0.27 16.36
N VAL A 216 -3.59 0.58 15.78
CA VAL A 216 -4.99 0.76 16.17
C VAL A 216 -5.98 -0.13 15.43
N ASP A 217 -5.63 -0.62 14.25
CA ASP A 217 -6.44 -1.61 13.50
C ASP A 217 -5.54 -2.56 12.72
N ARG A 218 -6.01 -3.79 12.54
CA ARG A 218 -5.28 -4.84 11.81
C ARG A 218 -6.22 -5.89 11.24
N ALA A 219 -5.89 -6.41 10.07
CA ALA A 219 -6.64 -7.49 9.46
C ALA A 219 -5.80 -8.33 8.49
N TYR A 220 -6.31 -9.54 8.23
CA TYR A 220 -5.96 -10.32 7.06
C TYR A 220 -7.03 -10.06 5.99
N VAL A 221 -6.64 -9.65 4.80
CA VAL A 221 -7.54 -9.16 3.76
C VAL A 221 -7.59 -10.14 2.59
N GLU A 222 -8.77 -10.27 1.99
CA GLU A 222 -8.97 -10.98 0.72
C GLU A 222 -8.72 -9.98 -0.40
N GLU A 223 -7.76 -10.25 -1.28
CA GLU A 223 -7.39 -9.33 -2.35
C GLU A 223 -8.13 -9.59 -3.67
N TYR A 224 -8.47 -10.85 -3.95
CA TYR A 224 -8.79 -11.28 -5.30
C TYR A 224 -10.26 -11.62 -5.52
N GLU A 225 -10.76 -11.31 -6.71
CA GLU A 225 -12.00 -11.92 -7.19
C GLU A 225 -11.83 -13.47 -7.29
N PRO A 226 -12.84 -14.24 -6.89
CA PRO A 226 -12.79 -15.71 -6.95
C PRO A 226 -12.47 -16.30 -8.34
N GLY A 227 -12.68 -15.54 -9.41
CA GLY A 227 -12.45 -15.95 -10.79
C GLY A 227 -10.97 -16.08 -11.21
N TYR A 228 -10.05 -15.41 -10.50
CA TYR A 228 -8.62 -15.42 -10.84
C TYR A 228 -7.94 -16.80 -10.65
N LEU A 229 -8.51 -17.67 -9.83
CA LEU A 229 -7.89 -18.92 -9.39
C LEU A 229 -8.31 -20.17 -10.18
N GLY A 230 -9.02 -20.01 -11.32
CA GLY A 230 -9.50 -21.15 -12.09
C GLY A 230 -10.64 -21.94 -11.42
N LYS A 231 -11.38 -22.72 -12.21
CA LYS A 231 -12.77 -23.13 -11.91
C LYS A 231 -13.04 -23.99 -10.67
N ARG A 232 -12.11 -24.75 -10.14
CA ARG A 232 -12.35 -25.64 -8.97
C ARG A 232 -11.36 -25.48 -7.84
N GLY A 233 -10.07 -25.42 -8.11
CA GLY A 233 -9.03 -25.27 -7.08
C GLY A 233 -9.11 -23.92 -6.37
N GLY A 234 -9.42 -22.85 -7.09
CA GLY A 234 -9.60 -21.52 -6.53
C GLY A 234 -10.73 -21.41 -5.52
N LYS A 235 -11.85 -22.10 -5.73
CA LYS A 235 -12.96 -22.11 -4.77
C LYS A 235 -12.60 -22.77 -3.45
N ILE A 236 -11.78 -23.83 -3.49
CA ILE A 236 -11.31 -24.53 -2.29
C ILE A 236 -10.33 -23.65 -1.52
N VAL A 237 -9.36 -23.05 -2.21
CA VAL A 237 -8.38 -22.12 -1.59
C VAL A 237 -9.12 -20.95 -0.95
N HIS A 238 -10.02 -20.31 -1.67
CA HIS A 238 -10.81 -19.18 -1.13
C HIS A 238 -11.67 -19.60 0.08
N TRP A 239 -12.27 -20.79 0.06
CA TRP A 239 -13.00 -21.30 1.21
C TRP A 239 -12.08 -21.49 2.43
N ILE A 240 -10.88 -22.03 2.23
CA ILE A 240 -9.87 -22.19 3.30
C ILE A 240 -9.47 -20.80 3.85
N GLU A 241 -9.15 -19.84 2.99
CA GLU A 241 -8.79 -18.47 3.36
C GLU A 241 -9.89 -17.76 4.17
N ARG A 242 -11.17 -18.06 3.87
CA ARG A 242 -12.31 -17.56 4.66
C ARG A 242 -12.39 -18.20 6.04
N CYS A 243 -12.17 -19.52 6.12
CA CYS A 243 -12.21 -20.27 7.39
C CYS A 243 -10.99 -19.97 8.28
N VAL A 244 -9.82 -19.71 7.66
CA VAL A 244 -8.56 -19.48 8.37
C VAL A 244 -7.95 -18.14 7.90
N PRO A 245 -8.35 -17.01 8.52
CA PRO A 245 -7.90 -15.67 8.10
C PRO A 245 -6.38 -15.51 7.99
N LEU A 246 -5.60 -16.21 8.83
CA LEU A 246 -4.13 -16.24 8.77
C LEU A 246 -3.59 -16.57 7.37
N LEU A 247 -4.33 -17.31 6.56
CA LEU A 247 -3.92 -17.79 5.23
C LEU A 247 -4.38 -16.87 4.10
N ARG A 248 -5.02 -15.75 4.41
CA ARG A 248 -5.42 -14.74 3.42
C ARG A 248 -4.22 -14.06 2.78
N PRO A 249 -4.34 -13.60 1.52
CA PRO A 249 -3.21 -13.10 0.73
C PRO A 249 -2.54 -11.86 1.29
N ASP A 250 -3.29 -10.93 1.89
CA ASP A 250 -2.77 -9.64 2.29
C ASP A 250 -2.93 -9.32 3.76
N LEU A 251 -2.03 -8.47 4.23
CA LEU A 251 -2.07 -7.83 5.54
C LEU A 251 -2.58 -6.40 5.40
N TYR A 252 -3.32 -5.96 6.39
CA TYR A 252 -3.76 -4.59 6.59
C TYR A 252 -3.42 -4.16 8.01
N LEU A 253 -2.75 -3.03 8.15
CA LEU A 253 -2.37 -2.44 9.42
C LEU A 253 -2.61 -0.93 9.40
N VAL A 254 -3.19 -0.41 10.47
CA VAL A 254 -3.30 1.02 10.72
C VAL A 254 -2.42 1.37 11.92
N VAL A 255 -1.48 2.28 11.68
CA VAL A 255 -0.60 2.82 12.70
C VAL A 255 -0.99 4.29 12.92
N GLU A 256 -1.43 4.62 14.12
CA GLU A 256 -1.74 6.01 14.52
C GLU A 256 -0.51 6.66 15.17
N LEU A 257 -0.16 7.86 14.73
CA LEU A 257 0.85 8.69 15.38
C LEU A 257 0.20 9.43 16.55
N LYS A 258 0.22 8.86 17.75
CA LYS A 258 -0.45 9.41 18.94
C LYS A 258 0.10 10.75 19.37
N SER A 259 1.43 10.87 19.37
CA SER A 259 2.17 12.06 19.79
C SER A 259 3.41 12.24 18.92
N LYS A 260 4.15 13.31 19.15
CA LYS A 260 5.47 13.56 18.52
C LYS A 260 6.50 13.93 19.59
N GLU A 261 6.67 13.06 20.55
CA GLU A 261 7.56 13.30 21.69
C GLU A 261 8.91 12.59 21.56
N ARG A 262 8.92 11.40 20.98
CA ARG A 262 10.09 10.53 20.93
C ARG A 262 10.75 10.45 19.56
N GLY A 263 9.99 10.62 18.50
CA GLY A 263 10.49 10.47 17.13
C GLY A 263 10.75 9.03 16.73
N ILE A 264 11.51 8.87 15.66
CA ILE A 264 12.04 7.57 15.23
C ILE A 264 13.28 7.27 16.05
N VAL A 265 13.21 6.24 16.90
CA VAL A 265 14.25 5.93 17.91
C VAL A 265 15.33 4.98 17.41
N VAL A 266 15.13 4.38 16.23
CA VAL A 266 16.10 3.44 15.65
C VAL A 266 17.25 4.23 15.03
N GLU A 267 18.48 3.89 15.42
CA GLU A 267 19.71 4.37 14.80
C GLU A 267 20.37 3.22 14.04
N PRO A 268 20.62 3.38 12.73
CA PRO A 268 21.40 2.39 11.98
C PRO A 268 22.83 2.29 12.51
N HIS A 269 23.31 1.07 12.69
CA HIS A 269 24.70 0.79 13.09
C HIS A 269 25.41 0.06 11.95
N TRP A 270 26.72 0.25 11.87
CA TRP A 270 27.65 -0.50 11.01
C TRP A 270 28.13 -1.76 11.71
#